data_1c8c9fc39d9975543978c052f5c5a681
#
_entry.id   1c8c9fc39d9975543978c052f5c5a681
#
_cell.length_a   1.000
_cell.length_b   1.000
_cell.length_c   1.000
_cell.angle_alpha   90.00
_cell.angle_beta   90.00
_cell.angle_gamma   90.00
#
_symmetry.space_group_name_H-M   'P 1'
#
loop_
_entity.id
_entity.type
_entity.pdbx_description
1 polymer ?
#
loop_
_entity_poly.entity_id
_entity_poly.type
_entity_poly.pdbx_seq_one_letter_code
_entity_poly.pdbx_strand_id
1 'polypeptide(L)'
;LKIIELEASQLPKQLGEVTAAAINTNFAMGAGLSINNDAIFHEPLKNNPYPNVFVVQSGHKNDAVVKKIDKYYHSKQTAEFIKKEFKGSVVLSSSK
;
A
#
# COMPACT_ATOMS: atom_id res chain seq x y z
N LEU A 1 -8.87 -20.44 -17.08
CA LEU A 1 -7.97 -19.43 -16.54
C LEU A 1 -6.85 -20.09 -15.76
N LYS A 2 -5.61 -19.81 -16.14
CA LYS A 2 -4.43 -20.32 -15.44
C LYS A 2 -3.92 -19.26 -14.48
N ILE A 3 -3.87 -19.58 -13.19
CA ILE A 3 -3.37 -18.69 -12.13
C ILE A 3 -1.98 -19.17 -11.71
N ILE A 4 -1.02 -18.25 -11.69
CA ILE A 4 0.36 -18.49 -11.26
C ILE A 4 0.61 -17.69 -9.99
N GLU A 5 0.92 -18.34 -8.89
CA GLU A 5 1.23 -17.70 -7.61
C GLU A 5 2.73 -17.47 -7.51
N LEU A 6 3.10 -16.23 -7.16
CA LEU A 6 4.49 -15.81 -7.01
C LEU A 6 4.63 -14.90 -5.79
N GLU A 7 5.86 -14.80 -5.28
CA GLU A 7 6.23 -13.78 -4.30
C GLU A 7 5.87 -12.39 -4.83
N ALA A 8 5.22 -11.57 -3.99
CA ALA A 8 4.73 -10.24 -4.38
C ALA A 8 5.83 -9.35 -4.97
N SER A 9 7.04 -9.41 -4.44
CA SER A 9 8.20 -8.65 -4.92
C SER A 9 8.67 -9.06 -6.32
N GLN A 10 8.30 -10.26 -6.78
CA GLN A 10 8.70 -10.78 -8.09
C GLN A 10 7.68 -10.51 -9.18
N LEU A 11 6.44 -10.14 -8.80
CA LEU A 11 5.35 -9.95 -9.76
C LEU A 11 5.64 -8.90 -10.84
N PRO A 12 6.21 -7.72 -10.54
CA PRO A 12 6.50 -6.75 -11.59
C PRO A 12 7.45 -7.27 -12.67
N LYS A 13 8.40 -8.13 -12.29
CA LYS A 13 9.38 -8.70 -13.23
C LYS A 13 8.76 -9.70 -14.18
N GLN A 14 7.62 -10.26 -13.82
CA GLN A 14 6.94 -11.30 -14.60
C GLN A 14 5.86 -10.76 -15.54
N LEU A 15 5.67 -9.46 -15.59
CA LEU A 15 4.63 -8.85 -16.45
C LEU A 15 4.79 -9.20 -17.91
N GLY A 16 6.00 -9.37 -18.40
CA GLY A 16 6.26 -9.77 -19.79
C GLY A 16 5.91 -11.23 -20.09
N GLU A 17 5.72 -12.06 -19.06
CA GLU A 17 5.51 -13.50 -19.19
C GLU A 17 4.06 -13.92 -18.94
N VAL A 18 3.20 -12.98 -18.54
CA VAL A 18 1.79 -13.26 -18.20
C VAL A 18 0.87 -12.28 -18.89
N THR A 19 -0.40 -12.66 -19.03
CA THR A 19 -1.42 -11.80 -19.64
C THR A 19 -1.76 -10.61 -18.74
N ALA A 20 -1.84 -10.84 -17.42
CA ALA A 20 -2.10 -9.81 -16.42
C ALA A 20 -1.54 -10.25 -15.08
N ALA A 21 -1.25 -9.29 -14.20
CA ALA A 21 -0.78 -9.56 -12.84
C ALA A 21 -1.46 -8.63 -11.85
N ALA A 22 -1.79 -9.16 -10.67
CA ALA A 22 -2.23 -8.36 -9.53
C ALA A 22 -1.01 -8.02 -8.68
N ILE A 23 -0.64 -6.75 -8.63
CA ILE A 23 0.60 -6.28 -7.99
C ILE A 23 0.27 -5.22 -6.95
N ASN A 24 0.83 -5.38 -5.74
CA ASN A 24 0.69 -4.37 -4.70
C ASN A 24 1.38 -3.06 -5.14
N THR A 25 0.76 -1.93 -4.84
CA THR A 25 1.21 -0.60 -5.30
C THR A 25 2.68 -0.32 -5.00
N ASN A 26 3.15 -0.64 -3.81
CA ASN A 26 4.53 -0.39 -3.42
C ASN A 26 5.54 -1.14 -4.31
N PHE A 27 5.26 -2.39 -4.66
CA PHE A 27 6.11 -3.17 -5.57
C PHE A 27 6.02 -2.68 -7.01
N ALA A 28 4.84 -2.29 -7.45
CA ALA A 28 4.64 -1.70 -8.78
C ALA A 28 5.45 -0.40 -8.92
N MET A 29 5.35 0.51 -7.96
CA MET A 29 6.09 1.77 -7.96
C MET A 29 7.60 1.56 -7.87
N GLY A 30 8.04 0.61 -7.05
CA GLY A 30 9.45 0.26 -6.95
C GLY A 30 10.04 -0.27 -8.26
N ALA A 31 9.21 -0.81 -9.13
CA ALA A 31 9.59 -1.27 -10.47
C ALA A 31 9.38 -0.20 -11.56
N GLY A 32 9.02 1.02 -11.19
CA GLY A 32 8.80 2.11 -12.13
C GLY A 32 7.42 2.14 -12.81
N LEU A 33 6.49 1.31 -12.35
CA LEU A 33 5.12 1.28 -12.86
C LEU A 33 4.27 2.38 -12.21
N SER A 34 3.33 2.92 -12.98
CA SER A 34 2.40 3.96 -12.55
C SER A 34 0.97 3.43 -12.55
N ILE A 35 0.23 3.65 -11.47
CA ILE A 35 -1.19 3.32 -11.42
C ILE A 35 -1.96 4.02 -12.55
N ASN A 36 -1.62 5.27 -12.81
CA ASN A 36 -2.37 6.07 -13.79
C ASN A 36 -2.11 5.66 -15.23
N ASN A 37 -0.91 5.15 -15.53
CA ASN A 37 -0.50 4.88 -16.90
C ASN A 37 -0.45 3.38 -17.23
N ASP A 38 -0.11 2.54 -16.26
CA ASP A 38 0.20 1.13 -16.50
C ASP A 38 -0.88 0.18 -15.96
N ALA A 39 -1.69 0.61 -15.00
CA ALA A 39 -2.75 -0.22 -14.44
C ALA A 39 -4.00 -0.19 -15.32
N ILE A 40 -4.55 -1.36 -15.62
CA ILE A 40 -5.86 -1.49 -16.28
C ILE A 40 -7.01 -1.44 -15.28
N PHE A 41 -6.73 -1.69 -14.01
CA PHE A 41 -7.67 -1.64 -12.89
C PHE A 41 -6.88 -1.43 -11.59
N HIS A 42 -7.46 -0.71 -10.65
CA HIS A 42 -6.94 -0.62 -9.29
C HIS A 42 -8.09 -0.67 -8.29
N GLU A 43 -7.81 -1.15 -7.08
CA GLU A 43 -8.79 -1.12 -6.01
C GLU A 43 -9.22 0.31 -5.69
N PRO A 44 -10.49 0.50 -5.28
CA PRO A 44 -10.94 1.83 -4.87
C PRO A 44 -10.13 2.33 -3.67
N LEU A 45 -9.72 3.60 -3.72
CA LEU A 45 -8.94 4.23 -2.65
C LEU A 45 -9.80 4.58 -1.45
N LYS A 46 -11.12 4.76 -1.64
CA LYS A 46 -12.07 5.04 -0.58
C LYS A 46 -12.93 3.81 -0.31
N ASN A 47 -13.29 3.61 0.96
CA ASN A 47 -14.14 2.50 1.40
C ASN A 47 -13.56 1.12 1.04
N ASN A 48 -12.25 1.02 0.95
CA ASN A 48 -11.57 -0.25 0.71
C ASN A 48 -11.60 -1.07 2.02
N PRO A 49 -12.13 -2.31 2.00
CA PRO A 49 -12.16 -3.16 3.20
C PRO A 49 -10.80 -3.77 3.56
N TYR A 50 -9.78 -3.58 2.74
CA TYR A 50 -8.46 -4.20 2.90
C TYR A 50 -7.32 -3.18 3.10
N PRO A 51 -7.46 -2.16 3.98
CA PRO A 51 -6.36 -1.25 4.23
C PRO A 51 -5.22 -1.96 4.95
N ASN A 52 -4.00 -1.52 4.71
CA ASN A 52 -2.88 -1.90 5.56
C ASN A 52 -3.02 -1.24 6.93
N VAL A 53 -2.68 -1.97 7.98
CA VAL A 53 -2.89 -1.51 9.35
C VAL A 53 -1.63 -1.72 10.20
N PHE A 54 -1.48 -0.89 11.21
CA PHE A 54 -0.46 -1.07 12.24
C PHE A 54 -1.00 -1.97 13.33
N VAL A 55 -0.34 -3.10 13.57
CA VAL A 55 -0.80 -4.14 14.50
C VAL A 55 0.18 -4.29 15.65
N VAL A 56 -0.33 -4.36 16.87
CA VAL A 56 0.44 -4.64 18.07
C VAL A 56 -0.26 -5.74 18.88
N GLN A 57 0.49 -6.40 19.77
CA GLN A 57 -0.11 -7.32 20.73
C GLN A 57 -1.06 -6.56 21.65
N SER A 58 -2.20 -7.18 21.98
CA SER A 58 -3.25 -6.53 22.79
C SER A 58 -2.76 -5.95 24.12
N GLY A 59 -1.81 -6.61 24.79
CA GLY A 59 -1.24 -6.12 26.04
C GLY A 59 -0.35 -4.90 25.89
N HIS A 60 0.05 -4.53 24.69
CA HIS A 60 0.99 -3.44 24.42
C HIS A 60 0.35 -2.21 23.76
N LYS A 61 -0.96 -2.23 23.47
CA LYS A 61 -1.64 -1.12 22.79
C LYS A 61 -1.55 0.22 23.50
N ASN A 62 -1.34 0.21 24.82
CA ASN A 62 -1.24 1.42 25.65
C ASN A 62 0.20 1.79 26.00
N ASP A 63 1.19 1.08 25.50
CA ASP A 63 2.59 1.40 25.74
C ASP A 63 2.93 2.79 25.17
N ALA A 64 3.74 3.56 25.90
CA ALA A 64 4.10 4.93 25.51
C ALA A 64 4.75 4.98 24.11
N VAL A 65 5.61 4.01 23.79
CA VAL A 65 6.28 3.92 22.48
C VAL A 65 5.26 3.66 21.38
N VAL A 66 4.33 2.73 21.59
CA VAL A 66 3.28 2.40 20.62
C VAL A 66 2.39 3.60 20.33
N LYS A 67 1.96 4.31 21.40
CA LYS A 67 1.15 5.54 21.26
C LYS A 67 1.91 6.63 20.51
N LYS A 68 3.20 6.76 20.73
CA LYS A 68 4.04 7.73 20.03
C LYS A 68 4.15 7.42 18.55
N ILE A 69 4.36 6.15 18.20
CA ILE A 69 4.39 5.69 16.79
C ILE A 69 3.04 5.96 16.13
N ASP A 70 1.95 5.59 16.78
CA ASP A 70 0.59 5.81 16.26
C ASP A 70 0.32 7.30 16.00
N LYS A 71 0.71 8.16 16.94
CA LYS A 71 0.59 9.61 16.79
C LYS A 71 1.34 10.13 15.57
N TYR A 72 2.57 9.68 15.33
CA TYR A 72 3.35 10.08 14.17
C TYR A 72 2.75 9.54 12.88
N TYR A 73 2.26 8.31 12.89
CA TYR A 73 1.63 7.68 11.73
C TYR A 73 0.42 8.47 11.25
N HIS A 74 -0.34 9.07 12.19
CA HIS A 74 -1.54 9.88 11.90
C HIS A 74 -1.24 11.38 11.83
N SER A 75 0.02 11.78 11.82
CA SER A 75 0.39 13.19 11.76
C SER A 75 0.22 13.79 10.37
N LYS A 76 0.05 15.09 10.32
CA LYS A 76 0.01 15.85 9.07
C LYS A 76 1.30 15.67 8.26
N GLN A 77 2.43 15.63 8.94
CA GLN A 77 3.75 15.43 8.32
C GLN A 77 3.81 14.08 7.57
N THR A 78 3.32 13.01 8.17
CA THR A 78 3.25 11.70 7.51
C THR A 78 2.30 11.73 6.33
N ALA A 79 1.14 12.37 6.45
CA ALA A 79 0.18 12.52 5.36
C ALA A 79 0.79 13.26 4.15
N GLU A 80 1.52 14.34 4.40
CA GLU A 80 2.22 15.09 3.35
C GLU A 80 3.33 14.27 2.70
N PHE A 81 4.08 13.51 3.49
CA PHE A 81 5.12 12.62 2.99
C PHE A 81 4.54 11.54 2.06
N ILE A 82 3.47 10.87 2.49
CA ILE A 82 2.80 9.84 1.69
C ILE A 82 2.29 10.41 0.37
N LYS A 83 1.66 11.57 0.42
CA LYS A 83 1.15 12.25 -0.78
C LYS A 83 2.28 12.58 -1.76
N LYS A 84 3.41 13.05 -1.26
CA LYS A 84 4.57 13.41 -2.07
C LYS A 84 5.25 12.18 -2.67
N GLU A 85 5.54 11.16 -1.86
CA GLU A 85 6.26 9.96 -2.30
C GLU A 85 5.44 9.08 -3.24
N PHE A 86 4.17 8.90 -2.95
CA PHE A 86 3.29 8.01 -3.69
C PHE A 86 2.43 8.71 -4.75
N LYS A 87 2.57 10.03 -4.88
CA LYS A 87 1.93 10.84 -5.93
C LYS A 87 0.41 10.59 -6.05
N GLY A 88 -0.25 10.37 -4.92
CA GLY A 88 -1.68 10.12 -4.87
C GLY A 88 -2.12 8.67 -5.12
N SER A 89 -1.18 7.75 -5.36
CA SER A 89 -1.50 6.32 -5.56
C SER A 89 -1.74 5.56 -4.25
N VAL A 90 -1.39 6.16 -3.13
CA VAL A 90 -1.65 5.64 -1.78
C VAL A 90 -2.36 6.73 -0.98
N VAL A 91 -3.40 6.36 -0.26
CA VAL A 91 -4.16 7.30 0.58
C VAL A 91 -4.28 6.76 2.01
N LEU A 92 -4.42 7.67 2.97
CA LEU A 92 -4.68 7.29 4.35
C LEU A 92 -6.14 6.86 4.51
N SER A 93 -6.36 5.63 4.96
CA SER A 93 -7.71 5.08 5.17
C SER A 93 -8.39 5.63 6.42
N SER A 94 -7.61 6.12 7.35
CA SER A 94 -8.06 6.62 8.66
C SER A 94 -8.14 8.14 8.73
N SER A 95 -8.19 8.83 7.61
CA SER A 95 -8.39 10.27 7.57
C SER A 95 -9.81 10.59 8.03
N LYS A 96 -9.95 10.73 9.32
CA LYS A 96 -11.19 11.22 9.96
C LYS A 96 -11.12 12.73 10.11
#